data_c75228998aef97f75830ba88fa3828b5
#
_entry.id   c75228998aef97f75830ba88fa3828b5
#
_cell.length_a   1.000
_cell.length_b   1.000
_cell.length_c   1.000
_cell.angle_alpha   90.00
_cell.angle_beta   90.00
_cell.angle_gamma   90.00
#
_symmetry.space_group_name_H-M   'P 1'
#
loop_
_entity.id
_entity.type
_entity.pdbx_description
1 polymer ?
#
loop_
_entity_poly.entity_id
_entity_poly.type
_entity_poly.pdbx_seq_one_letter_code
_entity_poly.pdbx_strand_id
1 'polypeptide(L)'
;MYRILVFQMILGLWLASPSTVHASSAMVLKVEGAIGPATLDYVSRGLKRANLQGAKMVILQLDTPGGLDSAMRDIIQLILTSPMPVAGFVGPSGSRAASAGTYILYACHIAAMAPGTNLGAATPVQLGGLPLPTPSGPEPENADDSKTSPAKPASAMERKLVNDAAAYLRSLAQLRGRNLEWAEQAVREGTSLSAEEALKHGVIDLMAGQLPE
;
A
#
# COMPACT_ATOMS: atom_id res chain seq x y z
N MET A 1 -66.29 2.45 27.21
CA MET A 1 -65.01 3.13 27.42
C MET A 1 -63.78 2.20 27.45
N TYR A 2 -63.86 1.03 28.06
CA TYR A 2 -62.73 0.10 28.19
C TYR A 2 -62.20 -0.48 26.84
N ARG A 3 -63.05 -0.68 25.87
CA ARG A 3 -62.69 -1.26 24.54
C ARG A 3 -61.91 -0.31 23.65
N ILE A 4 -62.04 0.98 23.81
CA ILE A 4 -61.32 2.00 23.03
C ILE A 4 -59.90 2.19 23.57
N LEU A 5 -59.70 2.08 24.90
CA LEU A 5 -58.40 2.19 25.54
C LEU A 5 -57.45 1.01 25.19
N VAL A 6 -58.03 -0.22 25.09
CA VAL A 6 -57.25 -1.40 24.70
C VAL A 6 -56.79 -1.33 23.24
N PHE A 7 -57.59 -0.75 22.35
CA PHE A 7 -57.23 -0.60 20.93
C PHE A 7 -56.14 0.45 20.72
N GLN A 8 -56.13 1.52 21.51
CA GLN A 8 -55.04 2.53 21.46
C GLN A 8 -53.73 2.00 22.03
N MET A 9 -53.76 1.10 23.00
CA MET A 9 -52.56 0.50 23.57
C MET A 9 -51.89 -0.51 22.63
N ILE A 10 -52.67 -1.21 21.81
CA ILE A 10 -52.16 -2.14 20.79
C ILE A 10 -51.58 -1.39 19.57
N LEU A 11 -52.14 -0.23 19.21
CA LEU A 11 -51.64 0.58 18.10
C LEU A 11 -50.29 1.26 18.44
N GLY A 12 -50.04 1.56 19.72
CA GLY A 12 -48.76 2.16 20.17
C GLY A 12 -47.58 1.19 20.18
N LEU A 13 -47.83 -0.13 20.22
CA LEU A 13 -46.75 -1.15 20.29
C LEU A 13 -46.15 -1.52 18.90
N TRP A 14 -46.82 -1.07 17.80
CA TRP A 14 -46.38 -1.38 16.43
C TRP A 14 -45.39 -0.37 15.82
N LEU A 15 -45.11 0.74 16.51
CA LEU A 15 -44.21 1.80 16.01
C LEU A 15 -42.79 1.73 16.54
N ALA A 16 -42.48 0.80 17.43
CA ALA A 16 -41.11 0.56 17.86
C ALA A 16 -40.43 -0.51 16.99
N SER A 17 -40.29 -0.25 15.68
CA SER A 17 -39.37 -1.04 14.86
C SER A 17 -37.95 -0.79 15.39
N PRO A 18 -37.23 -1.80 15.88
CA PRO A 18 -35.83 -1.61 16.24
C PRO A 18 -35.10 -1.19 14.98
N SER A 19 -34.63 0.05 14.93
CA SER A 19 -33.69 0.48 13.93
C SER A 19 -32.44 -0.38 14.13
N THR A 20 -32.26 -1.41 13.32
CA THR A 20 -31.04 -2.18 13.27
C THR A 20 -29.95 -1.22 12.79
N VAL A 21 -29.18 -0.68 13.72
CA VAL A 21 -27.95 0.01 13.43
C VAL A 21 -27.04 -1.04 12.78
N HIS A 22 -27.00 -1.05 11.44
CA HIS A 22 -26.02 -1.83 10.72
C HIS A 22 -24.66 -1.19 11.03
N ALA A 23 -23.90 -1.82 11.91
CA ALA A 23 -22.52 -1.42 12.13
C ALA A 23 -21.82 -1.44 10.78
N SER A 24 -21.24 -0.29 10.39
CA SER A 24 -20.48 -0.19 9.16
C SER A 24 -19.24 -1.08 9.32
N SER A 25 -19.26 -2.26 8.68
CA SER A 25 -18.15 -3.21 8.78
C SER A 25 -17.04 -2.84 7.81
N ALA A 26 -15.81 -2.76 8.29
CA ALA A 26 -14.61 -2.73 7.48
C ALA A 26 -14.00 -4.15 7.45
N MET A 27 -13.50 -4.58 6.29
CA MET A 27 -12.74 -5.83 6.20
C MET A 27 -11.25 -5.53 6.21
N VAL A 28 -10.51 -6.12 7.14
CA VAL A 28 -9.05 -5.99 7.21
C VAL A 28 -8.40 -7.16 6.47
N LEU A 29 -7.50 -6.85 5.54
CA LEU A 29 -6.65 -7.79 4.84
C LEU A 29 -5.20 -7.50 5.23
N LYS A 30 -4.55 -8.46 5.90
CA LYS A 30 -3.14 -8.34 6.29
C LYS A 30 -2.24 -8.76 5.14
N VAL A 31 -1.37 -7.85 4.71
CA VAL A 31 -0.39 -8.06 3.65
C VAL A 31 1.00 -7.99 4.30
N GLU A 32 1.54 -9.14 4.65
CA GLU A 32 2.81 -9.29 5.31
C GLU A 32 3.82 -10.00 4.39
N GLY A 33 5.08 -9.53 4.40
CA GLY A 33 6.16 -10.10 3.60
C GLY A 33 6.16 -9.66 2.14
N ALA A 34 6.76 -10.46 1.26
CA ALA A 34 6.99 -10.08 -0.14
C ALA A 34 5.71 -10.04 -0.97
N ILE A 35 5.58 -9.02 -1.82
CA ILE A 35 4.50 -8.90 -2.80
C ILE A 35 4.78 -9.86 -3.97
N GLY A 36 3.84 -10.78 -4.20
CA GLY A 36 3.94 -11.80 -5.24
C GLY A 36 2.58 -12.37 -5.64
N PRO A 37 2.57 -13.44 -6.45
CA PRO A 37 1.31 -14.04 -6.94
C PRO A 37 0.38 -14.51 -5.82
N ALA A 38 0.92 -15.05 -4.73
CA ALA A 38 0.11 -15.47 -3.58
C ALA A 38 -0.56 -14.27 -2.88
N THR A 39 0.16 -13.15 -2.73
CA THR A 39 -0.38 -11.91 -2.18
C THR A 39 -1.48 -11.34 -3.07
N LEU A 40 -1.27 -11.33 -4.39
CA LEU A 40 -2.27 -10.91 -5.37
C LEU A 40 -3.56 -11.73 -5.27
N ASP A 41 -3.45 -13.07 -5.24
CA ASP A 41 -4.60 -13.96 -5.10
C ASP A 41 -5.34 -13.72 -3.77
N TYR A 42 -4.60 -13.56 -2.67
CA TYR A 42 -5.17 -13.25 -1.35
C TYR A 42 -5.96 -11.93 -1.36
N VAL A 43 -5.38 -10.85 -1.88
CA VAL A 43 -6.05 -9.52 -1.98
C VAL A 43 -7.26 -9.59 -2.90
N SER A 44 -7.15 -10.26 -4.06
CA SER A 44 -8.26 -10.44 -5.01
C SER A 44 -9.45 -11.14 -4.36
N ARG A 45 -9.21 -12.26 -3.68
CA ARG A 45 -10.27 -12.99 -2.95
C ARG A 45 -10.83 -12.18 -1.80
N GLY A 46 -9.98 -11.45 -1.08
CA GLY A 46 -10.39 -10.57 0.02
C GLY A 46 -11.34 -9.47 -0.44
N LEU A 47 -11.01 -8.76 -1.51
CA LEU A 47 -11.85 -7.70 -2.09
C LEU A 47 -13.19 -8.26 -2.59
N LYS A 48 -13.18 -9.41 -3.29
CA LYS A 48 -14.41 -10.10 -3.71
C LYS A 48 -15.30 -10.48 -2.52
N ARG A 49 -14.70 -11.04 -1.47
CA ARG A 49 -15.41 -11.42 -0.24
C ARG A 49 -16.00 -10.22 0.47
N ALA A 50 -15.23 -9.11 0.59
CA ALA A 50 -15.71 -7.87 1.18
C ALA A 50 -16.95 -7.34 0.45
N ASN A 51 -16.92 -7.34 -0.89
CA ASN A 51 -18.07 -6.93 -1.70
C ASN A 51 -19.29 -7.83 -1.48
N LEU A 52 -19.12 -9.14 -1.48
CA LEU A 52 -20.22 -10.10 -1.24
C LEU A 52 -20.83 -9.97 0.16
N GLN A 53 -20.02 -9.59 1.16
CA GLN A 53 -20.48 -9.37 2.54
C GLN A 53 -21.02 -7.96 2.79
N GLY A 54 -21.03 -7.08 1.79
CA GLY A 54 -21.52 -5.71 1.91
C GLY A 54 -20.65 -4.83 2.81
N ALA A 55 -19.35 -5.14 2.92
CA ALA A 55 -18.40 -4.30 3.65
C ALA A 55 -18.39 -2.87 3.08
N LYS A 56 -18.31 -1.87 3.95
CA LYS A 56 -18.31 -0.46 3.56
C LYS A 56 -16.95 0.03 3.10
N MET A 57 -15.89 -0.66 3.51
CA MET A 57 -14.51 -0.41 3.09
C MET A 57 -13.64 -1.64 3.31
N VAL A 58 -12.50 -1.67 2.64
CA VAL A 58 -11.43 -2.64 2.91
C VAL A 58 -10.22 -1.89 3.43
N ILE A 59 -9.53 -2.44 4.42
CA ILE A 59 -8.27 -1.94 4.94
C ILE A 59 -7.18 -2.95 4.56
N LEU A 60 -6.20 -2.51 3.76
CA LEU A 60 -4.99 -3.27 3.52
C LEU A 60 -3.96 -2.88 4.60
N GLN A 61 -3.78 -3.74 5.59
CA GLN A 61 -2.73 -3.57 6.58
C GLN A 61 -1.41 -4.06 6.00
N LEU A 62 -0.45 -3.16 5.84
CA LEU A 62 0.79 -3.40 5.10
C LEU A 62 1.98 -3.53 6.06
N ASP A 63 2.74 -4.61 5.88
CA ASP A 63 4.10 -4.78 6.39
C ASP A 63 4.93 -5.54 5.36
N THR A 64 5.55 -4.81 4.42
CA THR A 64 6.20 -5.41 3.26
C THR A 64 7.53 -4.74 2.90
N PRO A 65 8.55 -5.52 2.56
CA PRO A 65 9.79 -5.01 1.96
C PRO A 65 9.63 -4.65 0.47
N GLY A 66 8.47 -4.95 -0.13
CA GLY A 66 8.26 -4.86 -1.57
C GLY A 66 8.11 -6.23 -2.23
N GLY A 67 8.36 -6.31 -3.55
CA GLY A 67 8.26 -7.56 -4.28
C GLY A 67 8.15 -7.36 -5.80
N LEU A 68 7.44 -8.26 -6.48
CA LEU A 68 7.34 -8.27 -7.93
C LEU A 68 6.48 -7.12 -8.48
N ASP A 69 7.01 -6.40 -9.46
CA ASP A 69 6.33 -5.28 -10.14
C ASP A 69 4.99 -5.71 -10.75
N SER A 70 4.94 -6.88 -11.41
CA SER A 70 3.70 -7.38 -12.02
C SER A 70 2.59 -7.61 -10.98
N ALA A 71 2.91 -8.27 -9.86
CA ALA A 71 1.94 -8.51 -8.79
C ALA A 71 1.49 -7.19 -8.12
N MET A 72 2.40 -6.25 -7.93
CA MET A 72 2.09 -4.90 -7.44
C MET A 72 1.11 -4.18 -8.36
N ARG A 73 1.37 -4.14 -9.69
CA ARG A 73 0.49 -3.49 -10.67
C ARG A 73 -0.90 -4.11 -10.70
N ASP A 74 -0.99 -5.43 -10.65
CA ASP A 74 -2.27 -6.13 -10.60
C ASP A 74 -3.05 -5.81 -9.31
N ILE A 75 -2.38 -5.76 -8.15
CA ILE A 75 -3.01 -5.34 -6.88
C ILE A 75 -3.50 -3.89 -6.98
N ILE A 76 -2.70 -2.99 -7.54
CA ILE A 76 -3.10 -1.59 -7.75
C ILE A 76 -4.33 -1.52 -8.66
N GLN A 77 -4.38 -2.29 -9.74
CA GLN A 77 -5.55 -2.34 -10.61
C GLN A 77 -6.82 -2.78 -9.85
N LEU A 78 -6.70 -3.79 -8.98
CA LEU A 78 -7.81 -4.22 -8.12
C LEU A 78 -8.27 -3.11 -7.17
N ILE A 79 -7.35 -2.32 -6.62
CA ILE A 79 -7.67 -1.17 -5.74
C ILE A 79 -8.40 -0.08 -6.54
N LEU A 80 -7.88 0.28 -7.72
CA LEU A 80 -8.43 1.35 -8.55
C LEU A 80 -9.82 1.02 -9.11
N THR A 81 -10.10 -0.27 -9.34
CA THR A 81 -11.38 -0.76 -9.87
C THR A 81 -12.33 -1.26 -8.78
N SER A 82 -11.95 -1.13 -7.50
CA SER A 82 -12.76 -1.59 -6.37
C SER A 82 -14.07 -0.80 -6.29
N PRO A 83 -15.23 -1.48 -6.14
CA PRO A 83 -16.53 -0.82 -5.95
C PRO A 83 -16.68 -0.16 -4.57
N MET A 84 -15.74 -0.41 -3.65
CA MET A 84 -15.73 0.15 -2.31
C MET A 84 -14.39 0.82 -2.01
N PRO A 85 -14.33 1.81 -1.11
CA PRO A 85 -13.08 2.42 -0.69
C PRO A 85 -12.09 1.40 -0.14
N VAL A 86 -10.83 1.53 -0.52
CA VAL A 86 -9.71 0.75 0.01
C VAL A 86 -8.78 1.70 0.75
N ALA A 87 -8.58 1.49 2.04
CA ALA A 87 -7.60 2.20 2.85
C ALA A 87 -6.32 1.35 2.97
N GLY A 88 -5.17 1.97 2.79
CA GLY A 88 -3.87 1.38 3.12
C GLY A 88 -3.46 1.82 4.52
N PHE A 89 -3.03 0.89 5.35
CA PHE A 89 -2.52 1.16 6.69
C PHE A 89 -1.18 0.47 6.89
N VAL A 90 -0.12 1.25 7.03
CA VAL A 90 1.20 0.69 7.38
C VAL A 90 1.23 0.48 8.89
N GLY A 91 1.23 -0.75 9.31
CA GLY A 91 1.15 -1.09 10.73
C GLY A 91 1.17 -2.61 10.98
N PRO A 92 1.39 -2.99 12.26
CA PRO A 92 1.55 -2.15 13.46
C PRO A 92 2.85 -1.36 13.50
N SER A 93 3.15 -0.65 14.58
CA SER A 93 4.45 0.03 14.79
C SER A 93 5.62 -0.95 14.55
N GLY A 94 6.65 -0.49 13.83
CA GLY A 94 7.76 -1.31 13.35
C GLY A 94 7.58 -1.87 11.94
N SER A 95 6.37 -1.80 11.37
CA SER A 95 6.07 -2.20 9.99
C SER A 95 6.59 -1.21 8.96
N ARG A 96 6.63 -1.64 7.71
CA ARG A 96 7.02 -0.80 6.57
C ARG A 96 6.19 -1.06 5.32
N ALA A 97 6.11 -0.04 4.47
CA ALA A 97 5.61 -0.15 3.11
C ALA A 97 6.74 0.25 2.14
N ALA A 98 7.72 -0.62 1.95
CA ALA A 98 8.87 -0.34 1.10
C ALA A 98 8.63 -0.81 -0.35
N SER A 99 9.27 -0.12 -1.32
CA SER A 99 9.24 -0.49 -2.74
C SER A 99 7.80 -0.69 -3.26
N ALA A 100 7.40 -1.87 -3.72
CA ALA A 100 6.04 -2.18 -4.16
C ALA A 100 4.97 -1.76 -3.13
N GLY A 101 5.27 -1.82 -1.83
CA GLY A 101 4.37 -1.38 -0.75
C GLY A 101 4.04 0.11 -0.84
N THR A 102 5.00 0.96 -1.20
CA THR A 102 4.81 2.39 -1.42
C THR A 102 3.80 2.65 -2.53
N TYR A 103 3.93 1.97 -3.67
CA TYR A 103 2.98 2.10 -4.79
C TYR A 103 1.56 1.65 -4.41
N ILE A 104 1.45 0.52 -3.70
CA ILE A 104 0.15 0.01 -3.23
C ILE A 104 -0.49 1.02 -2.27
N LEU A 105 0.27 1.58 -1.31
CA LEU A 105 -0.23 2.60 -0.40
C LEU A 105 -0.71 3.85 -1.15
N TYR A 106 0.06 4.32 -2.16
CA TYR A 106 -0.29 5.46 -2.99
C TYR A 106 -1.55 5.25 -3.84
N ALA A 107 -1.83 4.01 -4.23
CA ALA A 107 -3.04 3.67 -4.98
C ALA A 107 -4.30 3.69 -4.10
N CYS A 108 -4.18 3.46 -2.79
CA CYS A 108 -5.31 3.41 -1.86
C CYS A 108 -6.04 4.75 -1.77
N HIS A 109 -7.34 4.71 -1.51
CA HIS A 109 -8.19 5.89 -1.35
C HIS A 109 -7.80 6.71 -0.11
N ILE A 110 -7.38 6.02 0.95
CA ILE A 110 -6.84 6.58 2.17
C ILE A 110 -5.49 5.91 2.44
N ALA A 111 -4.46 6.70 2.76
CA ALA A 111 -3.17 6.22 3.19
C ALA A 111 -2.93 6.60 4.65
N ALA A 112 -2.75 5.61 5.50
CA ALA A 112 -2.51 5.79 6.92
C ALA A 112 -1.25 5.04 7.36
N MET A 113 -0.59 5.55 8.40
CA MET A 113 0.59 4.92 8.98
C MET A 113 0.52 4.92 10.50
N ALA A 114 1.00 3.86 11.14
CA ALA A 114 1.23 3.84 12.57
C ALA A 114 2.53 4.59 12.93
N PRO A 115 2.64 5.16 14.14
CA PRO A 115 3.90 5.71 14.64
C PRO A 115 5.01 4.65 14.60
N GLY A 116 6.25 5.05 14.26
CA GLY A 116 7.39 4.15 14.17
C GLY A 116 7.35 3.21 12.97
N THR A 117 6.64 3.59 11.90
CA THR A 117 6.64 2.91 10.60
C THR A 117 7.32 3.79 9.55
N ASN A 118 7.66 3.21 8.41
CA ASN A 118 8.25 3.95 7.29
C ASN A 118 7.73 3.47 5.94
N LEU A 119 7.86 4.33 4.93
CA LEU A 119 7.57 4.02 3.53
C LEU A 119 8.66 4.61 2.63
N GLY A 120 8.76 4.13 1.39
CA GLY A 120 9.71 4.67 0.38
C GLY A 120 10.55 3.59 -0.29
N ALA A 121 11.82 3.93 -0.62
CA ALA A 121 12.76 3.05 -1.32
C ALA A 121 12.12 2.39 -2.57
N ALA A 122 11.49 3.23 -3.41
CA ALA A 122 10.63 2.76 -4.51
C ALA A 122 11.38 2.60 -5.85
N THR A 123 12.71 2.66 -5.85
CA THR A 123 13.56 2.43 -7.02
C THR A 123 13.38 1.00 -7.52
N PRO A 124 13.07 0.78 -8.82
CA PRO A 124 12.99 -0.56 -9.38
C PRO A 124 14.38 -1.20 -9.44
N VAL A 125 14.46 -2.47 -8.97
CA VAL A 125 15.66 -3.28 -9.07
C VAL A 125 15.39 -4.49 -9.95
N GLN A 126 16.37 -4.85 -10.82
CA GLN A 126 16.26 -6.06 -11.62
C GLN A 126 16.55 -7.28 -10.75
N LEU A 127 15.57 -8.15 -10.54
CA LEU A 127 15.78 -9.47 -9.95
C LEU A 127 16.36 -10.38 -11.04
N GLY A 128 17.69 -10.58 -11.06
CA GLY A 128 18.31 -11.49 -12.02
C GLY A 128 19.67 -11.10 -12.59
N GLY A 129 20.25 -10.02 -12.12
CA GLY A 129 21.65 -9.73 -12.38
C GLY A 129 22.59 -10.53 -11.46
N LEU A 130 22.52 -11.87 -11.47
CA LEU A 130 23.68 -12.65 -11.05
C LEU A 130 24.78 -12.33 -12.05
N PRO A 131 25.97 -11.85 -11.57
CA PRO A 131 27.13 -11.80 -12.46
C PRO A 131 27.33 -13.22 -12.97
N LEU A 132 27.12 -13.44 -14.28
CA LEU A 132 27.64 -14.66 -14.90
C LEU A 132 29.12 -14.67 -14.56
N PRO A 133 29.67 -15.78 -14.00
CA PRO A 133 31.09 -15.89 -13.80
C PRO A 133 31.75 -15.70 -15.17
N THR A 134 32.34 -14.53 -15.38
CA THR A 134 33.29 -14.33 -16.47
C THR A 134 34.42 -15.30 -16.20
N PRO A 135 34.87 -16.10 -17.20
CA PRO A 135 36.06 -16.93 -17.03
C PRO A 135 37.19 -16.03 -16.60
N SER A 136 37.74 -16.27 -15.42
CA SER A 136 38.85 -15.53 -14.86
C SER A 136 40.08 -15.79 -15.73
N GLY A 137 40.45 -14.80 -16.55
CA GLY A 137 41.83 -14.68 -17.01
C GLY A 137 42.70 -14.28 -15.82
N PRO A 138 44.03 -14.60 -15.83
CA PRO A 138 44.91 -14.36 -14.70
C PRO A 138 44.92 -12.89 -14.31
N GLU A 139 44.56 -12.63 -13.09
CA GLU A 139 44.54 -11.32 -12.45
C GLU A 139 45.98 -10.88 -12.14
N PRO A 140 46.44 -9.67 -12.49
CA PRO A 140 47.68 -9.19 -11.96
C PRO A 140 47.48 -8.78 -10.50
N GLU A 141 48.23 -9.46 -9.62
CA GLU A 141 48.40 -9.07 -8.21
C GLU A 141 49.00 -7.68 -8.13
N ASN A 142 48.20 -6.68 -7.80
CA ASN A 142 48.64 -5.49 -7.09
C ASN A 142 47.41 -4.86 -6.42
N ALA A 143 47.19 -5.27 -5.19
CA ALA A 143 46.27 -4.63 -4.25
C ALA A 143 46.98 -3.39 -3.70
N ASP A 144 46.49 -2.21 -4.01
CA ASP A 144 46.45 -1.13 -3.03
C ASP A 144 45.38 -0.08 -3.41
N ASP A 145 44.81 0.49 -2.36
CA ASP A 145 43.93 1.66 -2.33
C ASP A 145 42.44 1.50 -2.56
N SER A 146 41.77 1.55 -1.41
CA SER A 146 40.42 2.06 -1.16
C SER A 146 40.11 3.33 -1.98
N LYS A 147 39.62 3.15 -3.22
CA LYS A 147 38.97 4.22 -3.97
C LYS A 147 37.56 3.79 -4.29
N THR A 148 36.59 4.53 -3.71
CA THR A 148 35.16 4.54 -4.09
C THR A 148 35.10 4.55 -5.62
N SER A 149 34.81 3.41 -6.24
CA SER A 149 34.58 3.36 -7.69
C SER A 149 33.47 4.30 -8.04
N PRO A 150 33.63 5.22 -9.00
CA PRO A 150 32.52 6.06 -9.48
C PRO A 150 31.41 5.16 -9.97
N ALA A 151 30.17 5.42 -9.49
CA ALA A 151 28.99 4.65 -9.86
C ALA A 151 28.93 4.51 -11.38
N LYS A 152 28.93 3.26 -11.88
CA LYS A 152 28.84 2.97 -13.30
C LYS A 152 27.60 3.66 -13.87
N PRO A 153 27.67 4.41 -14.98
CA PRO A 153 26.51 5.07 -15.55
C PRO A 153 25.37 4.08 -15.77
N ALA A 154 24.15 4.42 -15.31
CA ALA A 154 22.97 3.58 -15.47
C ALA A 154 22.78 3.19 -16.94
N SER A 155 22.49 1.92 -17.19
CA SER A 155 22.22 1.42 -18.53
C SER A 155 20.97 2.09 -19.14
N ALA A 156 20.83 2.09 -20.47
CA ALA A 156 19.63 2.63 -21.10
C ALA A 156 18.35 1.92 -20.60
N MET A 157 18.47 0.63 -20.28
CA MET A 157 17.37 -0.16 -19.73
C MET A 157 16.99 0.26 -18.31
N GLU A 158 17.98 0.47 -17.44
CA GLU A 158 17.75 0.98 -16.08
C GLU A 158 17.09 2.36 -16.08
N ARG A 159 17.57 3.29 -16.94
CA ARG A 159 16.93 4.60 -17.08
C ARG A 159 15.47 4.50 -17.53
N LYS A 160 15.15 3.58 -18.45
CA LYS A 160 13.78 3.33 -18.91
C LYS A 160 12.89 2.83 -17.75
N LEU A 161 13.38 1.85 -16.98
CA LEU A 161 12.65 1.30 -15.83
C LEU A 161 12.39 2.36 -14.75
N VAL A 162 13.40 3.15 -14.40
CA VAL A 162 13.25 4.23 -13.41
C VAL A 162 12.29 5.30 -13.89
N ASN A 163 12.33 5.69 -15.16
CA ASN A 163 11.42 6.68 -15.72
C ASN A 163 9.96 6.20 -15.75
N ASP A 164 9.72 4.94 -16.13
CA ASP A 164 8.38 4.33 -16.09
C ASP A 164 7.86 4.28 -14.65
N ALA A 165 8.65 3.79 -13.71
CA ALA A 165 8.31 3.70 -12.31
C ALA A 165 8.00 5.08 -11.69
N ALA A 166 8.82 6.11 -11.98
CA ALA A 166 8.59 7.46 -11.51
C ALA A 166 7.30 8.06 -12.09
N ALA A 167 7.05 7.86 -13.38
CA ALA A 167 5.81 8.31 -14.02
C ALA A 167 4.58 7.61 -13.40
N TYR A 168 4.69 6.31 -13.11
CA TYR A 168 3.61 5.55 -12.51
C TYR A 168 3.29 6.02 -11.08
N LEU A 169 4.31 6.16 -10.20
CA LEU A 169 4.07 6.62 -8.83
C LEU A 169 3.52 8.06 -8.80
N ARG A 170 4.02 8.95 -9.66
CA ARG A 170 3.46 10.30 -9.81
C ARG A 170 1.99 10.29 -10.26
N SER A 171 1.62 9.40 -11.18
CA SER A 171 0.21 9.31 -11.61
C SER A 171 -0.72 8.88 -10.48
N LEU A 172 -0.27 7.97 -9.61
CA LEU A 172 -1.00 7.57 -8.41
C LEU A 172 -1.08 8.72 -7.40
N ALA A 173 0.02 9.45 -7.19
CA ALA A 173 0.06 10.64 -6.35
C ALA A 173 -0.93 11.70 -6.83
N GLN A 174 -0.94 12.01 -8.12
CA GLN A 174 -1.87 12.95 -8.73
C GLN A 174 -3.33 12.52 -8.56
N LEU A 175 -3.62 11.23 -8.79
CA LEU A 175 -4.96 10.67 -8.65
C LEU A 175 -5.51 10.82 -7.23
N ARG A 176 -4.64 10.72 -6.22
CA ARG A 176 -5.01 10.74 -4.81
C ARG A 176 -4.73 12.08 -4.10
N GLY A 177 -4.23 13.09 -4.82
CA GLY A 177 -3.92 14.41 -4.25
C GLY A 177 -2.75 14.40 -3.28
N ARG A 178 -1.77 13.46 -3.46
CA ARG A 178 -0.59 13.33 -2.62
C ARG A 178 0.63 14.00 -3.23
N ASN A 179 1.73 14.06 -2.46
CA ASN A 179 2.95 14.75 -2.84
C ASN A 179 3.60 14.12 -4.09
N LEU A 180 3.62 14.87 -5.19
CA LEU A 180 4.18 14.47 -6.49
C LEU A 180 5.71 14.49 -6.50
N GLU A 181 6.30 15.49 -5.85
CA GLU A 181 7.75 15.67 -5.81
C GLU A 181 8.42 14.55 -5.02
N TRP A 182 7.88 14.25 -3.84
CA TRP A 182 8.38 13.12 -3.07
C TRP A 182 8.17 11.78 -3.79
N ALA A 183 7.05 11.59 -4.48
CA ALA A 183 6.83 10.40 -5.29
C ALA A 183 7.96 10.17 -6.32
N GLU A 184 8.45 11.24 -6.94
CA GLU A 184 9.59 11.16 -7.85
C GLU A 184 10.91 10.86 -7.14
N GLN A 185 11.16 11.51 -6.00
CA GLN A 185 12.36 11.28 -5.18
C GLN A 185 12.41 9.84 -4.63
N ALA A 186 11.27 9.29 -4.18
CA ALA A 186 11.19 7.91 -3.70
C ALA A 186 11.65 6.89 -4.74
N VAL A 187 11.43 7.18 -6.03
CA VAL A 187 11.83 6.30 -7.14
C VAL A 187 13.25 6.59 -7.62
N ARG A 188 13.59 7.86 -7.83
CA ARG A 188 14.88 8.23 -8.43
C ARG A 188 16.05 8.14 -7.45
N GLU A 189 15.79 8.49 -6.20
CA GLU A 189 16.78 8.62 -5.14
C GLU A 189 16.63 7.52 -4.07
N GLY A 190 15.56 6.75 -4.13
CA GLY A 190 15.27 5.73 -3.12
C GLY A 190 14.94 6.31 -1.74
N THR A 191 14.46 7.55 -1.67
CA THR A 191 14.17 8.21 -0.39
C THR A 191 13.07 7.47 0.39
N SER A 192 13.16 7.53 1.71
CA SER A 192 12.17 6.98 2.64
C SER A 192 11.82 8.02 3.69
N LEU A 193 10.60 7.95 4.22
CA LEU A 193 10.10 8.81 5.28
C LEU A 193 9.55 7.99 6.45
N SER A 194 9.68 8.53 7.65
CA SER A 194 8.92 8.09 8.82
C SER A 194 7.44 8.49 8.66
N ALA A 195 6.56 7.92 9.49
CA ALA A 195 5.13 8.24 9.47
C ALA A 195 4.87 9.74 9.69
N GLU A 196 5.60 10.36 10.62
CA GLU A 196 5.51 11.77 10.97
C GLU A 196 5.91 12.67 9.80
N GLU A 197 7.03 12.35 9.15
CA GLU A 197 7.50 13.08 7.96
C GLU A 197 6.54 12.90 6.79
N ALA A 198 6.03 11.68 6.58
CA ALA A 198 5.09 11.35 5.53
C ALA A 198 3.78 12.16 5.67
N LEU A 199 3.26 12.32 6.88
CA LEU A 199 2.10 13.17 7.15
C LEU A 199 2.44 14.65 6.89
N LYS A 200 3.56 15.13 7.42
CA LYS A 200 4.00 16.54 7.27
C LYS A 200 4.18 16.93 5.80
N HIS A 201 4.68 16.00 4.98
CA HIS A 201 4.92 16.24 3.55
C HIS A 201 3.71 15.92 2.65
N GLY A 202 2.55 15.54 3.20
CA GLY A 202 1.37 15.20 2.40
C GLY A 202 1.55 13.93 1.56
N VAL A 203 2.35 13.01 2.05
CA VAL A 203 2.59 11.69 1.45
C VAL A 203 1.53 10.68 1.90
N ILE A 204 1.03 10.85 3.12
CA ILE A 204 -0.10 10.12 3.68
C ILE A 204 -1.18 11.07 4.17
N ASP A 205 -2.38 10.55 4.39
CA ASP A 205 -3.55 11.35 4.76
C ASP A 205 -3.70 11.50 6.28
N LEU A 206 -3.27 10.47 7.05
CA LEU A 206 -3.39 10.50 8.51
C LEU A 206 -2.42 9.52 9.19
N MET A 207 -2.23 9.70 10.48
CA MET A 207 -1.60 8.72 11.37
C MET A 207 -2.64 8.07 12.26
N ALA A 208 -2.50 6.75 12.51
CA ALA A 208 -3.35 5.98 13.41
C ALA A 208 -2.50 5.00 14.21
N GLY A 209 -2.69 4.92 15.52
CA GLY A 209 -1.87 4.06 16.38
C GLY A 209 -2.10 2.57 16.13
N GLN A 210 -3.35 2.18 15.92
CA GLN A 210 -3.77 0.81 15.61
C GLN A 210 -5.16 0.81 14.97
N LEU A 211 -5.49 -0.29 14.32
CA LEU A 211 -6.86 -0.50 13.86
C LEU A 211 -7.73 -0.90 15.05
N PRO A 212 -8.97 -0.40 15.15
CA PRO A 212 -9.92 -0.91 16.13
C PRO A 212 -10.22 -2.39 15.83
N GLU A 213 -10.38 -3.19 16.90
CA GLU A 213 -10.78 -4.60 16.79
C GLU A 213 -12.21 -4.77 16.27
#